data_60b93e31f10f8f0734bf2ff9959e6f38
#
_entry.id   60b93e31f10f8f0734bf2ff9959e6f38
#
_cell.length_a   1.000
_cell.length_b   1.000
_cell.length_c   1.000
_cell.angle_alpha   90.00
_cell.angle_beta   90.00
_cell.angle_gamma   90.00
#
_symmetry.space_group_name_H-M   'P 1'
#
loop_
_entity.id
_entity.type
_entity.pdbx_description
1 polymer ?
#
loop_
_entity_poly.entity_id
_entity_poly.type
_entity_poly.pdbx_seq_one_letter_code
_entity_poly.pdbx_strand_id
1 'polypeptide(L)'
;DGPITSPESADAPIRALYLCANRFVLLNEHPFPVRIAWRVLGTDEHGEQTLKAAPAGAAEFSEVEISVQQAGALAVYRGDELLVVRENARTACEPTVGRPSLSLAGSETVGEWSVAKPWPIVAVHLHLLLDGKVLAWGKFGDPQVWNPASDTFTPYSVGSNLFCAGHAMTATGQRSSRGGHISDAHGLPDANSFNPKTSTWTSLPPMARGRWYPTVTELPTGQLVVVGGKDQNGVTVKIPEVWNGTSWRALTGASRTLPYYPRNFLAPNGKIFDAGEEKTTRYLGTGGSGGWSKVGDRLYGVRDYGAAVMYLPGKILYVGGGRTTATAETIDLNVAGPTWQWTGSMAYPRRHLNATLLPTGEVLVTGGTSGTSFNETSMGVHVAEVWNPATGVWTQLASNAVNRGYHATSILLPDGRVLHTGSGDAIDENGNPYPDERNGELFSPPYLFRGARPTITSAPAEPSYGATITVKTPVPAAIAKAGLIAIGSATHAFDSNQRFMWLTFTRTSTAVSVKLPTSRIQAPPGYYMLFILDGNDVPSVGRIMRLH
;
A
#
# COMPACT_ATOMS: atom_id res chain seq x y z
N ASP A 1 -32.01 35.01 20.11
CA ASP A 1 -31.93 33.56 20.26
C ASP A 1 -32.58 32.91 19.05
N GLY A 2 -31.80 32.71 18.01
CA GLY A 2 -32.18 31.96 16.81
C GLY A 2 -31.79 30.50 16.97
N PRO A 3 -32.37 29.55 16.20
CA PRO A 3 -32.01 28.15 16.29
C PRO A 3 -30.54 27.96 15.89
N ILE A 4 -29.74 27.47 16.83
CA ILE A 4 -28.35 27.06 16.54
C ILE A 4 -28.42 25.72 15.80
N THR A 5 -28.45 25.78 14.49
CA THR A 5 -28.19 24.62 13.65
C THR A 5 -26.67 24.51 13.53
N SER A 6 -26.03 23.69 14.35
CA SER A 6 -24.66 23.28 14.07
C SER A 6 -24.70 22.24 12.95
N PRO A 7 -23.80 22.28 11.96
CA PRO A 7 -23.67 21.19 11.02
C PRO A 7 -23.17 19.96 11.80
N GLU A 8 -23.95 18.88 11.80
CA GLU A 8 -23.38 17.55 12.04
C GLU A 8 -22.35 17.33 10.93
N SER A 9 -21.08 17.53 11.21
CA SER A 9 -20.06 17.07 10.30
C SER A 9 -20.03 15.55 10.41
N ALA A 10 -20.29 14.87 9.31
CA ALA A 10 -20.23 13.41 9.22
C ALA A 10 -18.84 12.84 9.61
N ASP A 11 -17.88 13.72 9.82
CA ASP A 11 -16.47 13.44 10.10
C ASP A 11 -16.03 13.74 11.53
N ALA A 12 -16.97 13.99 12.47
CA ALA A 12 -16.58 14.21 13.86
C ALA A 12 -16.25 12.86 14.53
N PRO A 13 -15.02 12.64 14.96
CA PRO A 13 -14.57 11.37 15.54
C PRO A 13 -15.12 11.11 16.95
N ILE A 14 -15.89 12.05 17.50
CA ILE A 14 -16.71 11.91 18.72
C ILE A 14 -18.16 12.11 18.33
N ARG A 15 -18.99 11.11 18.63
CA ARG A 15 -20.44 11.16 18.37
C ARG A 15 -21.23 11.10 19.67
N ALA A 16 -22.41 11.70 19.66
CA ALA A 16 -23.37 11.59 20.75
C ALA A 16 -24.69 11.02 20.22
N LEU A 17 -25.21 9.99 20.88
CA LEU A 17 -26.51 9.38 20.60
C LEU A 17 -27.44 9.61 21.79
N TYR A 18 -28.70 9.94 21.53
CA TYR A 18 -29.72 10.04 22.58
C TYR A 18 -30.45 8.71 22.74
N LEU A 19 -30.39 8.12 23.93
CA LEU A 19 -30.98 6.80 24.24
C LEU A 19 -32.35 6.84 24.87
N CYS A 20 -32.95 8.00 25.12
CA CYS A 20 -34.14 8.21 25.94
C CYS A 20 -33.90 8.38 27.45
N ALA A 21 -34.92 8.87 28.13
CA ALA A 21 -34.88 9.11 29.57
C ALA A 21 -33.67 9.95 30.03
N ASN A 22 -33.32 10.97 29.25
CA ASN A 22 -32.18 11.86 29.51
C ASN A 22 -30.83 11.13 29.56
N ARG A 23 -30.71 10.05 28.79
CA ARG A 23 -29.44 9.32 28.63
C ARG A 23 -28.85 9.52 27.23
N PHE A 24 -27.56 9.73 27.20
CA PHE A 24 -26.77 9.86 25.96
C PHE A 24 -25.64 8.87 26.00
N VAL A 25 -25.25 8.37 24.83
CA VAL A 25 -23.99 7.61 24.64
C VAL A 25 -23.04 8.46 23.85
N LEU A 26 -21.82 8.62 24.35
CA LEU A 26 -20.71 9.22 23.65
C LEU A 26 -19.84 8.12 23.09
N LEU A 27 -19.56 8.20 21.81
CA LEU A 27 -18.75 7.26 21.07
C LEU A 27 -17.43 7.92 20.70
N ASN A 28 -16.31 7.26 21.03
CA ASN A 28 -14.98 7.67 20.58
C ASN A 28 -14.51 6.74 19.47
N GLU A 29 -14.40 7.24 18.28
CA GLU A 29 -13.89 6.54 17.11
C GLU A 29 -12.36 6.73 16.94
N HIS A 30 -11.72 7.54 17.80
CA HIS A 30 -10.27 7.69 17.77
C HIS A 30 -9.55 6.45 18.32
N PRO A 31 -8.41 6.08 17.75
CA PRO A 31 -7.55 5.00 18.27
C PRO A 31 -6.80 5.41 19.55
N PHE A 32 -7.12 6.55 20.14
CA PHE A 32 -6.51 7.07 21.38
C PHE A 32 -7.58 7.61 22.32
N PRO A 33 -7.31 7.65 23.63
CA PRO A 33 -8.23 8.24 24.60
C PRO A 33 -8.44 9.74 24.36
N VAL A 34 -9.69 10.21 24.46
CA VAL A 34 -10.02 11.63 24.31
C VAL A 34 -10.69 12.13 25.59
N ARG A 35 -10.11 13.17 26.18
CA ARG A 35 -10.77 13.90 27.29
C ARG A 35 -11.74 14.91 26.71
N ILE A 36 -12.97 14.82 27.13
CA ILE A 36 -14.07 15.72 26.74
C ILE A 36 -14.72 16.35 27.97
N ALA A 37 -15.25 17.55 27.77
CA ALA A 37 -16.23 18.15 28.67
C ALA A 37 -17.60 18.11 28.00
N TRP A 38 -18.64 18.01 28.78
CA TRP A 38 -20.00 18.07 28.28
C TRP A 38 -20.88 18.97 29.17
N ARG A 39 -21.92 19.55 28.59
CA ARG A 39 -22.93 20.31 29.31
C ARG A 39 -24.30 20.11 28.67
N VAL A 40 -25.34 20.20 29.49
CA VAL A 40 -26.73 20.23 29.03
C VAL A 40 -27.12 21.68 28.77
N LEU A 41 -27.42 22.02 27.52
CA LEU A 41 -27.71 23.37 27.10
C LEU A 41 -29.01 23.90 27.77
N GLY A 42 -28.96 25.12 28.29
CA GLY A 42 -30.07 25.74 29.02
C GLY A 42 -30.17 25.31 30.48
N THR A 43 -29.18 24.60 31.02
CA THR A 43 -29.10 24.16 32.42
C THR A 43 -27.68 24.39 32.96
N ASP A 44 -27.50 24.22 34.29
CA ASP A 44 -26.16 24.26 34.92
C ASP A 44 -25.49 22.87 34.96
N GLU A 45 -26.12 21.86 34.39
CA GLU A 45 -25.62 20.49 34.42
C GLU A 45 -24.48 20.28 33.42
N HIS A 46 -23.31 19.86 33.92
CA HIS A 46 -22.11 19.63 33.13
C HIS A 46 -21.23 18.57 33.77
N GLY A 47 -20.22 18.09 33.02
CA GLY A 47 -19.23 17.13 33.52
C GLY A 47 -18.06 16.98 32.60
N GLU A 48 -17.09 16.19 33.05
CA GLU A 48 -15.94 15.79 32.25
C GLU A 48 -15.83 14.27 32.20
N GLN A 49 -15.34 13.74 31.09
CA GLN A 49 -15.17 12.31 30.87
C GLN A 49 -13.94 12.05 30.00
N THR A 50 -13.21 10.99 30.30
CA THR A 50 -12.22 10.47 29.40
C THR A 50 -12.81 9.27 28.66
N LEU A 51 -13.03 9.43 27.36
CA LEU A 51 -13.41 8.33 26.49
C LEU A 51 -12.16 7.50 26.21
N LYS A 52 -12.23 6.18 26.41
CA LYS A 52 -11.11 5.29 26.08
C LYS A 52 -10.86 5.30 24.57
N ALA A 53 -9.70 4.83 24.14
CA ALA A 53 -9.44 4.56 22.72
C ALA A 53 -10.47 3.54 22.19
N ALA A 54 -10.87 3.69 20.93
CA ALA A 54 -11.55 2.62 20.22
C ALA A 54 -10.66 1.38 20.20
N PRO A 55 -11.20 0.17 20.44
CA PRO A 55 -10.41 -1.05 20.37
C PRO A 55 -9.80 -1.21 18.98
N ALA A 56 -8.51 -1.53 18.91
CA ALA A 56 -7.86 -1.77 17.63
C ALA A 56 -8.52 -2.99 16.93
N GLY A 57 -9.04 -2.78 15.74
CA GLY A 57 -9.51 -3.84 14.84
C GLY A 57 -10.93 -4.34 15.02
N ALA A 58 -11.72 -3.69 15.83
CA ALA A 58 -13.14 -3.93 15.81
C ALA A 58 -13.85 -2.71 15.20
N ALA A 59 -14.99 -2.92 14.54
CA ALA A 59 -15.99 -1.88 14.34
C ALA A 59 -16.61 -1.50 15.72
N GLU A 60 -15.77 -1.43 16.74
CA GLU A 60 -16.11 -1.14 18.12
C GLU A 60 -15.46 0.19 18.48
N PHE A 61 -16.29 1.13 18.83
CA PHE A 61 -15.91 2.39 19.45
C PHE A 61 -15.90 2.18 20.97
N SER A 62 -15.11 2.97 21.66
CA SER A 62 -15.29 3.11 23.11
C SER A 62 -16.53 3.93 23.36
N GLU A 63 -17.46 3.38 24.12
CA GLU A 63 -18.69 4.07 24.52
C GLU A 63 -18.71 4.43 26.01
N VAL A 64 -19.30 5.56 26.32
CA VAL A 64 -19.61 5.98 27.69
C VAL A 64 -21.04 6.52 27.73
N GLU A 65 -21.85 5.95 28.59
CA GLU A 65 -23.19 6.45 28.82
C GLU A 65 -23.16 7.66 29.80
N ILE A 66 -23.81 8.73 29.42
CA ILE A 66 -24.04 9.92 30.25
C ILE A 66 -25.54 10.01 30.56
N SER A 67 -25.89 9.89 31.83
CA SER A 67 -27.25 10.14 32.31
C SER A 67 -27.33 11.55 32.91
N VAL A 68 -28.22 12.38 32.39
CA VAL A 68 -28.43 13.75 32.87
C VAL A 68 -29.75 13.90 33.58
N GLN A 69 -29.78 14.76 34.60
CA GLN A 69 -30.96 14.98 35.43
C GLN A 69 -31.98 15.88 34.74
N GLN A 70 -31.50 16.82 33.94
CA GLN A 70 -32.31 17.84 33.30
C GLN A 70 -32.48 17.58 31.82
N ALA A 71 -33.67 17.86 31.28
CA ALA A 71 -33.91 17.71 29.84
C ALA A 71 -33.30 18.90 29.10
N GLY A 72 -32.48 18.61 28.10
CA GLY A 72 -31.83 19.60 27.23
C GLY A 72 -30.93 18.95 26.21
N ALA A 73 -30.44 19.70 25.23
CA ALA A 73 -29.47 19.20 24.28
C ALA A 73 -28.11 19.03 24.97
N LEU A 74 -27.45 17.88 24.72
CA LEU A 74 -26.08 17.62 25.19
C LEU A 74 -25.10 18.26 24.23
N ALA A 75 -24.25 19.16 24.70
CA ALA A 75 -23.11 19.71 23.97
C ALA A 75 -21.81 19.14 24.51
N VAL A 76 -20.94 18.65 23.61
CA VAL A 76 -19.67 18.00 23.95
C VAL A 76 -18.51 18.82 23.39
N TYR A 77 -17.47 19.01 24.20
CA TYR A 77 -16.34 19.88 23.92
C TYR A 77 -15.02 19.15 24.12
N ARG A 78 -13.99 19.57 23.38
CA ARG A 78 -12.57 19.25 23.62
C ARG A 78 -11.84 20.57 23.88
N GLY A 79 -11.52 20.87 25.15
CA GLY A 79 -11.14 22.22 25.53
C GLY A 79 -12.27 23.21 25.22
N ASP A 80 -11.99 24.25 24.45
CA ASP A 80 -12.96 25.25 24.02
C ASP A 80 -13.65 24.92 22.68
N GLU A 81 -13.25 23.84 22.03
CA GLU A 81 -13.79 23.38 20.74
C GLU A 81 -15.08 22.60 20.93
N LEU A 82 -16.18 23.07 20.35
CA LEU A 82 -17.46 22.34 20.32
C LEU A 82 -17.35 21.20 19.29
N LEU A 83 -17.46 19.95 19.74
CA LEU A 83 -17.36 18.76 18.89
C LEU A 83 -18.71 18.32 18.33
N VAL A 84 -19.73 18.24 19.20
CA VAL A 84 -21.06 17.77 18.82
C VAL A 84 -22.14 18.36 19.75
N VAL A 85 -23.33 18.60 19.20
CA VAL A 85 -24.55 18.87 19.95
C VAL A 85 -25.58 17.81 19.58
N ARG A 86 -26.16 17.15 20.58
CA ARG A 86 -27.26 16.20 20.40
C ARG A 86 -28.50 16.65 21.14
N GLU A 87 -29.59 16.89 20.42
CA GLU A 87 -30.84 17.28 20.99
C GLU A 87 -31.53 16.11 21.72
N ASN A 88 -32.22 16.45 22.79
CA ASN A 88 -33.14 15.55 23.50
C ASN A 88 -34.44 15.49 22.68
N ALA A 89 -34.58 14.50 21.81
CA ALA A 89 -35.75 14.35 20.97
C ALA A 89 -36.98 13.91 21.81
N ARG A 90 -37.89 14.82 22.07
CA ARG A 90 -39.11 14.56 22.87
C ARG A 90 -40.09 13.57 22.24
N THR A 91 -39.90 13.17 20.96
CA THR A 91 -40.92 12.41 20.18
C THR A 91 -40.46 11.08 19.60
N ALA A 92 -39.18 10.74 19.63
CA ALA A 92 -38.69 9.46 19.17
C ALA A 92 -37.53 8.99 20.04
N CYS A 93 -37.80 8.02 20.89
CA CYS A 93 -36.74 7.27 21.56
C CYS A 93 -36.11 6.31 20.58
N GLU A 94 -34.78 6.30 20.46
CA GLU A 94 -34.07 5.25 19.73
C GLU A 94 -34.27 3.93 20.51
N PRO A 95 -34.75 2.84 19.88
CA PRO A 95 -35.10 1.62 20.59
C PRO A 95 -33.89 0.99 21.24
N THR A 96 -34.03 0.61 22.52
CA THR A 96 -33.02 -0.15 23.30
C THR A 96 -32.93 -1.62 22.91
N VAL A 97 -33.26 -2.00 21.69
CA VAL A 97 -33.19 -3.37 21.22
C VAL A 97 -31.92 -3.59 20.42
N GLY A 98 -31.03 -4.32 21.05
CA GLY A 98 -29.82 -4.81 20.41
C GLY A 98 -28.96 -3.71 19.80
N ARG A 99 -27.69 -3.65 20.15
CA ARG A 99 -26.69 -2.69 19.61
C ARG A 99 -27.23 -1.95 18.40
N PRO A 100 -27.34 -0.60 18.41
CA PRO A 100 -27.62 0.07 17.17
C PRO A 100 -26.57 -0.44 16.20
N SER A 101 -26.99 -1.18 15.19
CA SER A 101 -26.18 -1.23 14.00
C SER A 101 -26.20 0.21 13.53
N LEU A 102 -25.23 1.01 14.00
CA LEU A 102 -24.82 2.13 13.18
C LEU A 102 -24.74 1.53 11.81
N SER A 103 -25.46 2.07 10.86
CA SER A 103 -25.14 1.85 9.46
C SER A 103 -23.74 2.41 9.32
N LEU A 104 -22.76 1.62 9.74
CA LEU A 104 -21.40 1.70 9.25
C LEU A 104 -21.61 1.82 7.75
N ALA A 105 -20.95 2.79 7.14
CA ALA A 105 -20.88 2.82 5.70
C ALA A 105 -20.60 1.37 5.31
N GLY A 106 -21.52 0.74 4.56
CA GLY A 106 -21.47 -0.71 4.38
C GLY A 106 -20.16 -1.10 3.73
N SER A 107 -19.76 -2.36 3.81
CA SER A 107 -18.50 -2.84 3.24
C SER A 107 -18.34 -2.43 1.76
N GLU A 108 -19.44 -2.14 1.04
CA GLU A 108 -19.46 -1.57 -0.32
C GLU A 108 -18.95 -0.12 -0.41
N THR A 109 -18.82 0.58 0.74
CA THR A 109 -18.33 1.95 0.82
C THR A 109 -16.92 2.03 1.42
N VAL A 110 -16.64 1.29 2.51
CA VAL A 110 -15.37 1.39 3.24
C VAL A 110 -14.50 0.12 3.17
N GLY A 111 -15.01 -0.96 2.62
CA GLY A 111 -14.31 -2.25 2.62
C GLY A 111 -14.33 -2.92 3.99
N GLU A 112 -13.54 -4.00 4.10
CA GLU A 112 -13.53 -4.84 5.31
C GLU A 112 -12.15 -5.46 5.52
N TRP A 113 -11.70 -5.53 6.77
CA TRP A 113 -10.50 -6.25 7.17
C TRP A 113 -10.83 -7.60 7.76
N SER A 114 -10.02 -8.61 7.43
CA SER A 114 -10.07 -9.89 8.14
C SER A 114 -9.49 -9.74 9.55
N VAL A 115 -9.79 -10.68 10.43
CA VAL A 115 -9.00 -10.86 11.65
C VAL A 115 -7.54 -11.13 11.30
N ALA A 116 -6.62 -10.64 12.15
CA ALA A 116 -5.20 -10.90 12.01
C ALA A 116 -4.92 -12.40 12.21
N LYS A 117 -4.17 -12.99 11.30
CA LYS A 117 -3.79 -14.41 11.36
C LYS A 117 -2.30 -14.56 11.62
N PRO A 118 -1.88 -15.52 12.48
CA PRO A 118 -0.48 -15.70 12.83
C PRO A 118 0.35 -16.12 11.61
N TRP A 119 1.56 -15.59 11.52
CA TRP A 119 2.58 -15.93 10.54
C TRP A 119 3.84 -16.46 11.25
N PRO A 120 4.61 -17.39 10.62
CA PRO A 120 5.82 -17.94 11.23
C PRO A 120 6.98 -16.94 11.34
N ILE A 121 6.92 -15.84 10.58
CA ILE A 121 7.96 -14.80 10.44
C ILE A 121 7.34 -13.40 10.49
N VAL A 122 8.16 -12.38 10.76
CA VAL A 122 7.82 -11.00 10.37
C VAL A 122 8.04 -10.89 8.86
N ALA A 123 6.98 -10.69 8.08
CA ALA A 123 7.07 -10.67 6.62
C ALA A 123 7.46 -9.26 6.13
N VAL A 124 8.77 -9.01 6.05
CA VAL A 124 9.35 -7.73 5.63
C VAL A 124 9.40 -7.59 4.10
N HIS A 125 9.43 -8.71 3.40
CA HIS A 125 9.50 -8.80 1.95
C HIS A 125 8.39 -9.72 1.44
N LEU A 126 7.70 -9.29 0.38
CA LEU A 126 6.62 -10.03 -0.26
C LEU A 126 6.82 -10.11 -1.77
N HIS A 127 6.56 -11.29 -2.33
CA HIS A 127 6.40 -11.50 -3.77
C HIS A 127 5.12 -12.28 -4.05
N LEU A 128 4.27 -11.79 -4.94
CA LEU A 128 3.19 -12.61 -5.49
C LEU A 128 3.77 -13.64 -6.47
N LEU A 129 3.41 -14.91 -6.31
CA LEU A 129 3.81 -16.01 -7.19
C LEU A 129 2.79 -16.22 -8.32
N LEU A 130 3.18 -17.03 -9.33
CA LEU A 130 2.38 -17.24 -10.54
C LEU A 130 1.10 -18.07 -10.31
N ASP A 131 1.05 -18.77 -9.19
CA ASP A 131 -0.10 -19.59 -8.74
C ASP A 131 -0.97 -18.86 -7.69
N GLY A 132 -0.71 -17.58 -7.46
CA GLY A 132 -1.45 -16.75 -6.51
C GLY A 132 -0.98 -16.87 -5.05
N LYS A 133 0.01 -17.72 -4.76
CA LYS A 133 0.66 -17.78 -3.46
C LYS A 133 1.60 -16.59 -3.26
N VAL A 134 2.04 -16.36 -2.01
CA VAL A 134 2.96 -15.27 -1.66
C VAL A 134 4.23 -15.84 -1.05
N LEU A 135 5.38 -15.55 -1.68
CA LEU A 135 6.69 -15.77 -1.08
C LEU A 135 7.02 -14.60 -0.17
N ALA A 136 7.37 -14.88 1.08
CA ALA A 136 7.68 -13.88 2.10
C ALA A 136 8.96 -14.24 2.85
N TRP A 137 9.71 -13.23 3.31
CA TRP A 137 10.83 -13.43 4.24
C TRP A 137 11.04 -12.19 5.13
N GLY A 138 11.70 -12.40 6.26
CA GLY A 138 12.07 -11.39 7.24
C GLY A 138 13.56 -11.46 7.57
N LYS A 139 13.94 -10.96 8.75
CA LYS A 139 15.31 -10.99 9.27
C LYS A 139 15.72 -12.39 9.72
N PHE A 140 14.76 -13.12 10.28
CA PHE A 140 14.96 -14.43 10.89
C PHE A 140 14.06 -15.48 10.26
N GLY A 141 14.52 -16.72 10.28
CA GLY A 141 13.82 -17.87 9.71
C GLY A 141 13.95 -18.00 8.19
N ASP A 142 13.57 -19.17 7.69
CA ASP A 142 13.54 -19.43 6.26
C ASP A 142 12.44 -18.64 5.55
N PRO A 143 12.65 -18.24 4.27
CA PRO A 143 11.57 -17.76 3.43
C PRO A 143 10.37 -18.70 3.42
N GLN A 144 9.17 -18.15 3.49
CA GLN A 144 7.90 -18.87 3.53
C GLN A 144 7.11 -18.66 2.26
N VAL A 145 6.47 -19.69 1.75
CA VAL A 145 5.41 -19.55 0.74
C VAL A 145 4.07 -19.74 1.44
N TRP A 146 3.31 -18.65 1.52
CA TRP A 146 1.94 -18.67 2.04
C TRP A 146 0.94 -18.96 0.92
N ASN A 147 0.04 -19.90 1.19
CA ASN A 147 -1.10 -20.20 0.31
C ASN A 147 -2.38 -19.55 0.86
N PRO A 148 -2.92 -18.49 0.22
CA PRO A 148 -4.10 -17.79 0.71
C PRO A 148 -5.37 -18.64 0.70
N ALA A 149 -5.44 -19.71 -0.10
CA ALA A 149 -6.63 -20.56 -0.19
C ALA A 149 -6.74 -21.55 0.96
N SER A 150 -5.61 -22.07 1.47
CA SER A 150 -5.55 -23.03 2.59
C SER A 150 -5.02 -22.43 3.88
N ASP A 151 -4.55 -21.18 3.84
CA ASP A 151 -3.90 -20.49 4.96
C ASP A 151 -2.69 -21.27 5.54
N THR A 152 -1.91 -21.89 4.67
CA THR A 152 -0.76 -22.74 5.04
C THR A 152 0.54 -22.11 4.59
N PHE A 153 1.62 -22.39 5.34
CA PHE A 153 2.97 -21.94 5.07
C PHE A 153 3.88 -23.12 4.73
N THR A 154 4.77 -22.92 3.77
CA THR A 154 5.82 -23.88 3.43
C THR A 154 7.16 -23.16 3.42
N PRO A 155 8.14 -23.58 4.25
CA PRO A 155 9.47 -22.98 4.26
C PRO A 155 10.31 -23.45 3.06
N TYR A 156 11.16 -22.56 2.54
CA TYR A 156 12.11 -22.84 1.47
C TYR A 156 13.48 -22.24 1.80
N SER A 157 14.37 -23.04 2.35
CA SER A 157 15.70 -22.59 2.76
C SER A 157 16.52 -22.07 1.58
N VAL A 158 17.27 -21.02 1.82
CA VAL A 158 18.21 -20.39 0.91
C VAL A 158 19.56 -20.24 1.59
N GLY A 159 20.66 -20.37 0.84
CA GLY A 159 22.02 -20.37 1.38
C GLY A 159 22.55 -19.00 1.86
N SER A 160 21.71 -17.95 1.87
CA SER A 160 22.09 -16.58 2.27
C SER A 160 20.92 -15.87 2.96
N ASN A 161 21.24 -14.90 3.83
CA ASN A 161 20.23 -14.10 4.49
C ASN A 161 19.69 -13.02 3.52
N LEU A 162 18.45 -13.18 3.06
CA LEU A 162 17.78 -12.29 2.12
C LEU A 162 17.19 -11.03 2.75
N PHE A 163 17.23 -10.89 4.07
CA PHE A 163 16.77 -9.69 4.73
C PHE A 163 17.48 -8.45 4.18
N CYS A 164 16.77 -7.37 3.99
CA CYS A 164 17.31 -6.12 3.41
C CYS A 164 17.82 -6.24 1.96
N ALA A 165 17.49 -7.31 1.23
CA ALA A 165 17.79 -7.41 -0.20
C ALA A 165 16.85 -6.54 -1.04
N GLY A 166 17.31 -6.10 -2.20
CA GLY A 166 16.45 -5.63 -3.28
C GLY A 166 15.94 -6.81 -4.10
N HIS A 167 14.72 -6.73 -4.60
CA HIS A 167 14.16 -7.83 -5.36
C HIS A 167 13.21 -7.37 -6.47
N ALA A 168 13.08 -8.18 -7.51
CA ALA A 168 12.18 -7.99 -8.63
C ALA A 168 11.80 -9.33 -9.26
N MET A 169 10.77 -9.33 -10.08
CA MET A 169 10.47 -10.45 -10.96
C MET A 169 11.31 -10.35 -12.25
N THR A 170 11.76 -11.48 -12.77
CA THR A 170 12.37 -11.54 -14.10
C THR A 170 11.31 -11.75 -15.18
N ALA A 171 11.66 -11.45 -16.43
CA ALA A 171 10.81 -11.71 -17.60
C ALA A 171 10.35 -13.19 -17.73
N THR A 172 11.05 -14.12 -17.11
CA THR A 172 10.73 -15.56 -17.11
C THR A 172 9.89 -15.99 -15.89
N GLY A 173 9.56 -15.06 -14.99
CA GLY A 173 8.73 -15.31 -13.82
C GLY A 173 9.48 -15.84 -12.60
N GLN A 174 10.80 -15.88 -12.64
CA GLN A 174 11.60 -16.17 -11.45
C GLN A 174 11.63 -14.94 -10.53
N ARG A 175 11.70 -15.17 -9.21
CA ARG A 175 11.87 -14.10 -8.22
C ARG A 175 13.35 -13.91 -7.97
N SER A 176 13.82 -12.71 -8.23
CA SER A 176 15.24 -12.38 -8.22
C SER A 176 15.55 -11.48 -7.03
N SER A 177 16.39 -11.97 -6.11
CA SER A 177 16.88 -11.21 -4.94
C SER A 177 18.35 -10.81 -5.16
N ARG A 178 18.70 -9.59 -4.76
CA ARG A 178 20.02 -8.98 -4.91
C ARG A 178 20.46 -8.33 -3.62
N GLY A 179 21.62 -8.73 -3.11
CA GLY A 179 22.10 -8.31 -1.81
C GLY A 179 21.55 -9.16 -0.69
N GLY A 180 21.51 -8.62 0.50
CA GLY A 180 21.07 -9.30 1.71
C GLY A 180 21.76 -8.74 2.94
N HIS A 181 21.70 -9.46 4.05
CA HIS A 181 22.07 -9.01 5.36
C HIS A 181 23.25 -9.80 5.95
N ILE A 182 24.29 -9.09 6.33
CA ILE A 182 25.36 -9.60 7.21
C ILE A 182 25.08 -9.12 8.64
N SER A 183 24.93 -7.80 8.78
CA SER A 183 24.52 -7.09 9.98
C SER A 183 23.90 -5.76 9.55
N ASP A 184 23.35 -4.98 10.46
CA ASP A 184 22.75 -3.69 10.12
C ASP A 184 23.79 -2.80 9.43
N ALA A 185 23.38 -2.24 8.28
CA ALA A 185 24.22 -1.47 7.37
C ALA A 185 25.36 -2.24 6.66
N HIS A 186 25.39 -3.56 6.69
CA HIS A 186 26.38 -4.41 6.02
C HIS A 186 25.69 -5.45 5.13
N GLY A 187 25.92 -5.39 3.82
CA GLY A 187 25.20 -6.19 2.82
C GLY A 187 26.00 -7.27 2.16
N LEU A 188 25.34 -8.37 1.80
CA LEU A 188 25.88 -9.46 1.01
C LEU A 188 26.01 -9.09 -0.48
N PRO A 189 27.01 -9.60 -1.21
CA PRO A 189 27.09 -9.47 -2.67
C PRO A 189 26.19 -10.47 -3.40
N ASP A 190 25.50 -11.33 -2.71
CA ASP A 190 24.78 -12.49 -3.21
C ASP A 190 23.66 -12.08 -4.18
N ALA A 191 23.46 -12.94 -5.15
CA ALA A 191 22.35 -12.86 -6.07
C ALA A 191 21.66 -14.23 -6.10
N ASN A 192 20.35 -14.25 -5.81
CA ASN A 192 19.58 -15.48 -5.75
C ASN A 192 18.34 -15.39 -6.64
N SER A 193 17.88 -16.54 -7.11
CA SER A 193 16.68 -16.67 -7.93
C SER A 193 15.80 -17.79 -7.38
N PHE A 194 14.54 -17.50 -7.10
CA PHE A 194 13.52 -18.50 -6.74
C PHE A 194 12.69 -18.85 -7.97
N ASN A 195 12.64 -20.14 -8.30
CA ASN A 195 11.78 -20.66 -9.35
C ASN A 195 10.44 -21.12 -8.75
N PRO A 196 9.33 -20.42 -8.99
CA PRO A 196 8.04 -20.81 -8.40
C PRO A 196 7.44 -22.10 -8.96
N LYS A 197 7.90 -22.59 -10.13
CA LYS A 197 7.44 -23.85 -10.72
C LYS A 197 8.06 -25.08 -10.05
N THR A 198 9.32 -24.97 -9.64
CA THR A 198 10.05 -26.05 -8.95
C THR A 198 10.20 -25.81 -7.46
N SER A 199 9.83 -24.63 -6.99
CA SER A 199 9.96 -24.17 -5.59
C SER A 199 11.41 -24.28 -5.08
N THR A 200 12.38 -23.92 -5.93
CA THR A 200 13.81 -24.04 -5.63
C THR A 200 14.53 -22.69 -5.73
N TRP A 201 15.48 -22.48 -4.83
CA TRP A 201 16.44 -21.39 -4.91
C TRP A 201 17.66 -21.79 -5.72
N THR A 202 18.18 -20.85 -6.49
CA THR A 202 19.43 -20.97 -7.25
C THR A 202 20.29 -19.77 -6.97
N SER A 203 21.54 -19.98 -6.56
CA SER A 203 22.55 -18.93 -6.45
C SER A 203 23.05 -18.55 -7.83
N LEU A 204 23.19 -17.25 -8.07
CA LEU A 204 23.66 -16.65 -9.30
C LEU A 204 25.04 -16.01 -9.07
N PRO A 205 25.80 -15.67 -10.11
CA PRO A 205 27.04 -14.91 -9.97
C PRO A 205 26.84 -13.67 -9.08
N PRO A 206 27.71 -13.47 -8.07
CA PRO A 206 27.56 -12.35 -7.13
C PRO A 206 27.80 -10.99 -7.82
N MET A 207 27.26 -9.94 -7.22
CA MET A 207 27.57 -8.55 -7.57
C MET A 207 29.03 -8.22 -7.21
N ALA A 208 29.59 -7.18 -7.81
CA ALA A 208 30.95 -6.72 -7.48
C ALA A 208 31.11 -6.28 -6.01
N ARG A 209 30.03 -5.82 -5.38
CA ARG A 209 29.98 -5.40 -3.97
C ARG A 209 28.68 -5.85 -3.33
N GLY A 210 28.73 -6.07 -2.02
CA GLY A 210 27.53 -6.30 -1.22
C GLY A 210 26.55 -5.13 -1.31
N ARG A 211 25.26 -5.41 -1.04
CA ARG A 211 24.23 -4.37 -0.98
C ARG A 211 23.21 -4.68 0.10
N TRP A 212 23.17 -3.80 1.08
CA TRP A 212 22.14 -3.73 2.10
C TRP A 212 21.21 -2.57 1.74
N TYR A 213 19.90 -2.82 1.55
CA TYR A 213 18.89 -1.85 1.11
C TYR A 213 19.06 -1.30 -0.33
N PRO A 214 19.36 -2.12 -1.32
CA PRO A 214 19.34 -1.71 -2.72
C PRO A 214 17.93 -1.77 -3.30
N THR A 215 17.72 -1.10 -4.43
CA THR A 215 16.53 -1.28 -5.28
C THR A 215 16.90 -2.00 -6.56
N VAL A 216 16.03 -2.93 -6.97
CA VAL A 216 16.11 -3.65 -8.25
C VAL A 216 14.98 -3.18 -9.14
N THR A 217 15.30 -2.84 -10.40
CA THR A 217 14.30 -2.39 -11.39
C THR A 217 14.50 -3.13 -12.71
N GLU A 218 13.42 -3.63 -13.28
CA GLU A 218 13.44 -4.28 -14.58
C GLU A 218 13.50 -3.27 -15.73
N LEU A 219 14.35 -3.57 -16.73
CA LEU A 219 14.53 -2.80 -17.96
C LEU A 219 13.64 -3.35 -19.10
N PRO A 220 13.40 -2.59 -20.18
CA PRO A 220 12.59 -3.05 -21.33
C PRO A 220 13.16 -4.29 -22.02
N THR A 221 14.44 -4.56 -21.79
CA THR A 221 15.15 -5.74 -22.30
C THR A 221 14.94 -7.00 -21.45
N GLY A 222 14.29 -6.90 -20.28
CA GLY A 222 14.24 -7.96 -19.27
C GLY A 222 15.50 -8.06 -18.40
N GLN A 223 16.48 -7.18 -18.60
CA GLN A 223 17.62 -7.04 -17.72
C GLN A 223 17.22 -6.36 -16.41
N LEU A 224 18.00 -6.57 -15.35
CA LEU A 224 17.75 -5.95 -14.05
C LEU A 224 18.85 -4.94 -13.71
N VAL A 225 18.50 -3.73 -13.29
CA VAL A 225 19.44 -2.77 -12.74
C VAL A 225 19.31 -2.74 -11.23
N VAL A 226 20.45 -2.75 -10.54
CA VAL A 226 20.54 -2.67 -9.08
C VAL A 226 21.24 -1.36 -8.71
N VAL A 227 20.64 -0.60 -7.81
CA VAL A 227 21.16 0.70 -7.38
C VAL A 227 21.17 0.83 -5.86
N GLY A 228 22.10 1.61 -5.33
CA GLY A 228 22.16 1.97 -3.91
C GLY A 228 22.61 0.82 -2.99
N GLY A 229 22.40 1.03 -1.71
CA GLY A 229 22.73 0.13 -0.63
C GLY A 229 24.12 0.35 -0.04
N LYS A 230 24.42 -0.43 1.02
CA LYS A 230 25.76 -0.49 1.65
C LYS A 230 26.39 -1.87 1.46
N ASP A 231 27.71 -1.89 1.28
CA ASP A 231 28.43 -3.13 1.06
C ASP A 231 28.76 -3.90 2.36
N GLN A 232 29.52 -4.97 2.22
CA GLN A 232 29.96 -5.83 3.33
C GLN A 232 30.83 -5.13 4.38
N ASN A 233 31.36 -3.95 4.07
CA ASN A 233 32.17 -3.11 4.98
C ASN A 233 31.39 -1.88 5.47
N GLY A 234 30.08 -1.79 5.21
CA GLY A 234 29.26 -0.64 5.57
C GLY A 234 29.45 0.59 4.67
N VAL A 235 30.20 0.47 3.56
CA VAL A 235 30.46 1.56 2.64
C VAL A 235 29.32 1.70 1.63
N THR A 236 28.83 2.92 1.42
CA THR A 236 27.77 3.21 0.44
C THR A 236 28.20 2.86 -0.98
N VAL A 237 27.43 2.00 -1.65
CA VAL A 237 27.67 1.58 -3.03
C VAL A 237 27.09 2.61 -3.98
N LYS A 238 27.97 3.38 -4.63
CA LYS A 238 27.60 4.50 -5.50
C LYS A 238 27.40 4.11 -6.96
N ILE A 239 27.97 2.97 -7.39
CA ILE A 239 27.95 2.53 -8.79
C ILE A 239 26.85 1.49 -8.98
N PRO A 240 25.83 1.78 -9.84
CA PRO A 240 24.82 0.80 -10.19
C PRO A 240 25.42 -0.35 -11.03
N GLU A 241 24.76 -1.50 -11.00
CA GLU A 241 25.11 -2.67 -11.80
C GLU A 241 23.90 -3.18 -12.58
N VAL A 242 24.12 -3.64 -13.81
CA VAL A 242 23.10 -4.25 -14.66
C VAL A 242 23.37 -5.73 -14.81
N TRP A 243 22.38 -6.56 -14.47
CA TRP A 243 22.36 -8.00 -14.69
C TRP A 243 21.74 -8.33 -16.04
N ASN A 244 22.47 -9.00 -16.92
CA ASN A 244 22.02 -9.35 -18.27
C ASN A 244 21.43 -10.76 -18.41
N GLY A 245 21.33 -11.49 -17.30
CA GLY A 245 20.91 -12.89 -17.25
C GLY A 245 22.06 -13.86 -16.96
N THR A 246 23.30 -13.46 -17.18
CA THR A 246 24.50 -14.28 -16.98
C THR A 246 25.65 -13.58 -16.27
N SER A 247 25.77 -12.27 -16.42
CA SER A 247 26.87 -11.48 -15.86
C SER A 247 26.44 -10.07 -15.45
N TRP A 248 27.26 -9.43 -14.64
CA TRP A 248 27.10 -8.06 -14.18
C TRP A 248 27.90 -7.07 -15.02
N ARG A 249 27.31 -5.90 -15.29
CA ARG A 249 27.99 -4.76 -15.92
C ARG A 249 27.83 -3.55 -15.02
N ALA A 250 28.97 -3.00 -14.56
CA ALA A 250 28.99 -1.79 -13.75
C ALA A 250 28.71 -0.53 -14.60
N LEU A 251 27.91 0.39 -14.06
CA LEU A 251 27.64 1.69 -14.67
C LEU A 251 28.60 2.74 -14.08
N THR A 252 29.87 2.66 -14.45
CA THR A 252 30.96 3.44 -13.84
C THR A 252 30.83 4.94 -14.01
N GLY A 253 30.13 5.43 -15.05
CA GLY A 253 29.79 6.85 -15.24
C GLY A 253 28.59 7.34 -14.42
N ALA A 254 27.90 6.44 -13.72
CA ALA A 254 26.72 6.75 -12.92
C ALA A 254 26.99 6.73 -11.41
N SER A 255 28.18 7.12 -10.97
CA SER A 255 28.53 7.14 -9.54
C SER A 255 27.72 8.18 -8.79
N ARG A 256 26.92 7.74 -7.80
CA ARG A 256 26.10 8.60 -6.95
C ARG A 256 25.75 7.93 -5.63
N THR A 257 25.77 8.71 -4.52
CA THR A 257 25.14 8.31 -3.25
C THR A 257 23.62 8.41 -3.42
N LEU A 258 22.91 7.36 -3.02
CA LEU A 258 21.46 7.28 -3.00
C LEU A 258 20.98 6.89 -1.59
N PRO A 259 19.76 7.28 -1.20
CA PRO A 259 19.13 6.79 0.02
C PRO A 259 18.89 5.28 -0.04
N TYR A 260 18.43 4.68 1.06
CA TYR A 260 18.03 3.29 1.12
C TYR A 260 16.77 3.03 0.30
N TYR A 261 16.72 1.90 -0.42
CA TYR A 261 15.60 1.54 -1.29
C TYR A 261 15.15 2.72 -2.17
N PRO A 262 16.02 3.29 -3.04
CA PRO A 262 15.63 4.38 -3.92
C PRO A 262 14.38 4.04 -4.72
N ARG A 263 13.43 4.98 -4.81
CA ARG A 263 12.12 4.76 -5.47
C ARG A 263 12.26 4.86 -6.98
N ASN A 264 12.65 3.75 -7.62
CA ASN A 264 13.01 3.69 -9.03
C ASN A 264 11.91 3.14 -9.92
N PHE A 265 11.70 3.78 -11.06
CA PHE A 265 10.68 3.41 -12.04
C PHE A 265 11.26 3.45 -13.46
N LEU A 266 10.84 2.52 -14.31
CA LEU A 266 11.12 2.61 -15.74
C LEU A 266 10.26 3.72 -16.36
N ALA A 267 10.91 4.78 -16.84
CA ALA A 267 10.26 5.95 -17.43
C ALA A 267 9.95 5.76 -18.92
N PRO A 268 9.01 6.56 -19.51
CA PRO A 268 8.64 6.48 -20.93
C PRO A 268 9.80 6.68 -21.91
N ASN A 269 10.87 7.36 -21.50
CA ASN A 269 12.08 7.56 -22.29
C ASN A 269 13.08 6.37 -22.22
N GLY A 270 12.70 5.26 -21.58
CA GLY A 270 13.52 4.06 -21.43
C GLY A 270 14.62 4.15 -20.36
N LYS A 271 14.76 5.27 -19.67
CA LYS A 271 15.67 5.44 -18.53
C LYS A 271 14.98 5.06 -17.23
N ILE A 272 15.75 4.83 -16.17
CA ILE A 272 15.21 4.68 -14.84
C ILE A 272 15.00 6.07 -14.24
N PHE A 273 13.79 6.35 -13.79
CA PHE A 273 13.46 7.55 -13.03
C PHE A 273 13.59 7.26 -11.54
N ASP A 274 14.48 7.96 -10.88
CA ASP A 274 14.62 7.98 -9.43
C ASP A 274 13.70 9.06 -8.88
N ALA A 275 12.55 8.64 -8.34
CA ALA A 275 11.64 9.51 -7.60
C ALA A 275 12.19 9.81 -6.20
N GLY A 276 13.14 9.03 -5.74
CA GLY A 276 13.94 9.15 -4.54
C GLY A 276 13.17 9.37 -3.26
N GLU A 277 13.91 9.45 -2.16
CA GLU A 277 13.47 10.14 -0.94
C GLU A 277 13.96 11.59 -0.95
N GLU A 278 15.05 11.86 -1.66
CA GLU A 278 15.63 13.20 -1.83
C GLU A 278 14.67 14.14 -2.58
N LYS A 279 14.85 15.44 -2.34
CA LYS A 279 14.09 16.49 -3.04
C LYS A 279 14.30 16.43 -4.56
N THR A 280 15.53 16.24 -5.01
CA THR A 280 15.88 16.27 -6.43
C THR A 280 15.70 14.90 -7.08
N THR A 281 14.87 14.83 -8.10
CA THR A 281 14.61 13.63 -8.89
C THR A 281 15.43 13.57 -10.17
N ARG A 282 15.74 12.37 -10.66
CA ARG A 282 16.72 12.16 -11.72
C ARG A 282 16.36 11.01 -12.64
N TYR A 283 16.94 11.04 -13.83
CA TYR A 283 17.02 9.87 -14.71
C TYR A 283 18.39 9.20 -14.60
N LEU A 284 18.42 7.87 -14.52
CA LEU A 284 19.59 7.03 -14.75
C LEU A 284 19.52 6.44 -16.15
N GLY A 285 20.46 6.83 -17.01
CA GLY A 285 20.71 6.12 -18.26
C GLY A 285 21.51 4.85 -18.00
N THR A 286 21.07 3.70 -18.54
CA THR A 286 21.70 2.39 -18.29
C THR A 286 22.55 1.88 -19.46
N GLY A 287 22.68 2.64 -20.55
CA GLY A 287 23.55 2.33 -21.68
C GLY A 287 25.02 2.65 -21.41
N GLY A 288 25.95 1.92 -22.01
CA GLY A 288 27.41 2.15 -21.85
C GLY A 288 27.85 2.14 -20.40
N SER A 289 28.56 3.19 -19.98
CA SER A 289 28.99 3.41 -18.58
C SER A 289 27.90 3.97 -17.67
N GLY A 290 26.71 4.26 -18.20
CA GLY A 290 25.62 4.90 -17.48
C GLY A 290 25.83 6.40 -17.24
N GLY A 291 24.84 7.05 -16.61
CA GLY A 291 24.93 8.47 -16.25
C GLY A 291 23.62 8.98 -15.65
N TRP A 292 23.73 9.95 -14.74
CA TRP A 292 22.58 10.63 -14.12
C TRP A 292 22.31 11.97 -14.79
N SER A 293 21.02 12.31 -14.92
CA SER A 293 20.56 13.64 -15.33
C SER A 293 19.42 14.13 -14.43
N LYS A 294 19.44 15.39 -14.02
CA LYS A 294 18.37 16.01 -13.22
C LYS A 294 17.10 16.08 -14.05
N VAL A 295 15.95 15.80 -13.37
CA VAL A 295 14.59 16.02 -13.90
C VAL A 295 13.99 17.26 -13.27
N GLY A 296 13.87 17.30 -11.95
CA GLY A 296 13.30 18.41 -11.22
C GLY A 296 13.34 18.15 -9.71
N ASP A 297 12.87 19.12 -8.96
CA ASP A 297 12.79 19.04 -7.51
C ASP A 297 11.34 18.81 -7.09
N ARG A 298 11.11 17.95 -6.09
CA ARG A 298 9.80 17.78 -5.46
C ARG A 298 9.40 19.00 -4.67
N LEU A 299 8.11 19.17 -4.47
CA LEU A 299 7.55 20.35 -3.79
C LEU A 299 7.72 20.27 -2.27
N TYR A 300 7.50 19.09 -1.66
CA TYR A 300 7.65 18.92 -0.21
C TYR A 300 9.10 18.87 0.27
N GLY A 301 10.02 18.42 -0.55
CA GLY A 301 11.42 18.21 -0.15
C GLY A 301 11.76 16.75 0.10
N VAL A 302 12.39 16.41 1.23
CA VAL A 302 12.77 15.02 1.58
C VAL A 302 11.57 14.27 2.14
N ARG A 303 11.31 13.09 1.58
CA ARG A 303 10.20 12.20 1.97
C ARG A 303 10.73 10.80 2.29
N ASP A 304 11.67 10.72 3.26
CA ASP A 304 12.19 9.43 3.71
C ASP A 304 11.06 8.54 4.22
N TYR A 305 11.11 7.26 3.84
CA TYR A 305 10.06 6.27 4.14
C TYR A 305 8.63 6.69 3.73
N GLY A 306 8.51 7.58 2.75
CA GLY A 306 7.27 7.78 2.01
C GLY A 306 7.08 6.69 0.96
N ALA A 307 5.85 6.50 0.50
CA ALA A 307 5.56 5.55 -0.57
C ALA A 307 5.50 6.23 -1.93
N ALA A 308 5.97 5.53 -2.96
CA ALA A 308 5.87 5.98 -4.34
C ALA A 308 5.31 4.86 -5.21
N VAL A 309 4.46 5.21 -6.20
CA VAL A 309 3.81 4.24 -7.09
C VAL A 309 3.60 4.81 -8.48
N MET A 310 3.87 4.01 -9.52
CA MET A 310 3.51 4.36 -10.89
C MET A 310 2.06 3.94 -11.16
N TYR A 311 1.11 4.88 -10.92
CA TYR A 311 -0.33 4.59 -11.03
C TYR A 311 -0.86 4.50 -12.46
N LEU A 312 -0.13 5.08 -13.42
CA LEU A 312 -0.32 4.91 -14.88
C LEU A 312 1.05 4.96 -15.56
N PRO A 313 1.21 4.45 -16.79
CA PRO A 313 2.49 4.50 -17.48
C PRO A 313 3.07 5.92 -17.53
N GLY A 314 4.24 6.10 -16.89
CA GLY A 314 4.93 7.38 -16.80
C GLY A 314 4.35 8.37 -15.79
N LYS A 315 3.28 8.03 -15.07
CA LYS A 315 2.68 8.90 -14.04
C LYS A 315 2.92 8.31 -12.66
N ILE A 316 3.53 9.08 -11.77
CA ILE A 316 3.95 8.63 -10.46
C ILE A 316 3.29 9.50 -9.39
N LEU A 317 2.76 8.85 -8.36
CA LEU A 317 2.35 9.44 -7.09
C LEU A 317 3.45 9.22 -6.06
N TYR A 318 3.76 10.24 -5.27
CA TYR A 318 4.57 10.12 -4.05
C TYR A 318 3.77 10.66 -2.87
N VAL A 319 3.65 9.90 -1.80
CA VAL A 319 2.75 10.21 -0.68
C VAL A 319 3.42 9.94 0.67
N GLY A 320 3.12 10.79 1.65
CA GLY A 320 3.62 10.66 3.02
C GLY A 320 5.14 10.84 3.15
N GLY A 321 5.71 10.28 4.21
CA GLY A 321 7.16 10.30 4.50
C GLY A 321 7.66 11.58 5.18
N GLY A 322 8.96 11.72 5.27
CA GLY A 322 9.63 12.83 5.95
C GLY A 322 9.41 12.79 7.46
N ARG A 323 9.27 13.97 8.09
CA ARG A 323 8.88 14.08 9.51
C ARG A 323 7.38 13.87 9.70
N THR A 324 6.80 12.94 8.97
CA THR A 324 5.40 12.65 8.77
C THR A 324 4.62 13.78 8.09
N THR A 325 4.04 13.47 6.95
CA THR A 325 3.15 14.38 6.23
C THR A 325 1.97 13.64 5.63
N ALA A 326 0.82 14.30 5.54
CA ALA A 326 -0.34 13.80 4.81
C ALA A 326 -0.27 14.15 3.32
N THR A 327 0.64 15.05 2.92
CA THR A 327 0.67 15.58 1.55
C THR A 327 1.07 14.52 0.53
N ALA A 328 0.55 14.69 -0.68
CA ALA A 328 0.89 13.88 -1.83
C ALA A 328 1.17 14.77 -3.05
N GLU A 329 2.06 14.30 -3.91
CA GLU A 329 2.45 14.98 -5.13
C GLU A 329 2.59 13.99 -6.29
N THR A 330 2.33 14.44 -7.50
CA THR A 330 2.38 13.63 -8.71
C THR A 330 3.34 14.24 -9.73
N ILE A 331 3.90 13.39 -10.60
CA ILE A 331 4.65 13.81 -11.78
C ILE A 331 4.19 13.02 -13.00
N ASP A 332 4.08 13.70 -14.15
CA ASP A 332 3.83 13.08 -15.45
C ASP A 332 5.10 13.13 -16.30
N LEU A 333 5.73 11.97 -16.48
CA LEU A 333 6.97 11.83 -17.25
C LEU A 333 6.72 11.73 -18.77
N ASN A 334 5.45 11.77 -19.22
CA ASN A 334 5.09 11.72 -20.64
C ASN A 334 5.18 13.07 -21.32
N VAL A 335 5.31 14.16 -20.55
CA VAL A 335 5.38 15.52 -21.08
C VAL A 335 6.83 16.03 -21.17
N ALA A 336 7.06 17.02 -22.01
CA ALA A 336 8.35 17.70 -22.06
C ALA A 336 8.53 18.58 -20.79
N GLY A 337 9.70 18.50 -20.12
CA GLY A 337 9.97 19.26 -18.90
C GLY A 337 9.04 18.88 -17.75
N PRO A 338 8.97 17.59 -17.34
CA PRO A 338 8.05 17.14 -16.31
C PRO A 338 8.34 17.83 -14.97
N THR A 339 7.28 18.24 -14.28
CA THR A 339 7.35 18.92 -12.98
C THR A 339 6.40 18.24 -11.99
N TRP A 340 6.78 18.25 -10.71
CA TRP A 340 5.94 17.78 -9.64
C TRP A 340 4.78 18.75 -9.40
N GLN A 341 3.61 18.19 -9.11
CA GLN A 341 2.38 18.92 -8.83
C GLN A 341 1.77 18.38 -7.54
N TRP A 342 1.18 19.26 -6.74
CA TRP A 342 0.37 18.83 -5.60
C TRP A 342 -0.88 18.09 -6.09
N THR A 343 -1.28 17.06 -5.34
CA THR A 343 -2.60 16.46 -5.42
C THR A 343 -3.27 16.52 -4.03
N GLY A 344 -4.47 15.98 -3.89
CA GLY A 344 -5.14 15.93 -2.58
C GLY A 344 -4.26 15.28 -1.52
N SER A 345 -4.42 15.71 -0.26
CA SER A 345 -3.71 15.15 0.89
C SER A 345 -4.54 14.05 1.55
N MET A 346 -3.87 13.06 2.15
CA MET A 346 -4.49 12.09 3.07
C MET A 346 -5.10 12.83 4.27
N ALA A 347 -6.02 12.18 4.98
CA ALA A 347 -6.53 12.67 6.27
C ALA A 347 -5.46 12.57 7.38
N TYR A 348 -4.61 11.55 7.32
CA TYR A 348 -3.60 11.28 8.34
C TYR A 348 -2.19 11.44 7.79
N PRO A 349 -1.32 12.28 8.42
CA PRO A 349 0.10 12.29 8.11
C PRO A 349 0.70 10.94 8.49
N ARG A 350 1.58 10.39 7.66
CA ARG A 350 2.23 9.10 7.96
C ARG A 350 3.55 8.88 7.22
N ARG A 351 4.43 8.13 7.85
CA ARG A 351 5.64 7.52 7.26
C ARG A 351 5.56 6.00 7.44
N HIS A 352 6.40 5.22 6.75
CA HIS A 352 6.35 3.76 6.71
C HIS A 352 5.04 3.17 6.15
N LEU A 353 4.24 4.00 5.48
CA LEU A 353 3.00 3.59 4.82
C LEU A 353 3.29 2.74 3.58
N ASN A 354 2.37 1.86 3.24
CA ASN A 354 2.42 1.11 1.99
C ASN A 354 1.41 1.68 0.99
N ALA A 355 1.79 1.77 -0.28
CA ALA A 355 0.90 2.19 -1.37
C ALA A 355 0.75 1.04 -2.38
N THR A 356 -0.49 0.58 -2.58
CA THR A 356 -0.82 -0.59 -3.39
C THR A 356 -1.81 -0.22 -4.49
N LEU A 357 -1.49 -0.57 -5.73
CA LEU A 357 -2.39 -0.41 -6.88
C LEU A 357 -3.57 -1.38 -6.80
N LEU A 358 -4.77 -0.87 -7.03
CA LEU A 358 -6.00 -1.64 -7.07
C LEU A 358 -6.46 -1.91 -8.51
N PRO A 359 -7.29 -2.94 -8.77
CA PRO A 359 -7.86 -3.21 -10.09
C PRO A 359 -8.66 -2.05 -10.70
N THR A 360 -9.17 -1.16 -9.87
CA THR A 360 -9.87 0.09 -10.25
C THR A 360 -8.94 1.19 -10.77
N GLY A 361 -7.61 1.00 -10.69
CA GLY A 361 -6.61 2.02 -11.01
C GLY A 361 -6.36 3.02 -9.89
N GLU A 362 -7.03 2.86 -8.76
CA GLU A 362 -6.84 3.66 -7.54
C GLU A 362 -5.61 3.18 -6.76
N VAL A 363 -5.12 4.02 -5.84
CA VAL A 363 -3.98 3.72 -4.98
C VAL A 363 -4.46 3.62 -3.53
N LEU A 364 -4.39 2.41 -2.96
CA LEU A 364 -4.66 2.15 -1.55
C LEU A 364 -3.42 2.46 -0.71
N VAL A 365 -3.60 3.18 0.38
CA VAL A 365 -2.57 3.42 1.40
C VAL A 365 -2.98 2.75 2.70
N THR A 366 -2.04 1.98 3.28
CA THR A 366 -2.24 1.26 4.55
C THR A 366 -1.06 1.44 5.49
N GLY A 367 -1.32 1.35 6.80
CA GLY A 367 -0.31 1.40 7.84
C GLY A 367 0.46 2.72 7.94
N GLY A 368 1.62 2.64 8.53
CA GLY A 368 2.49 3.76 8.85
C GLY A 368 2.22 4.34 10.23
N THR A 369 3.03 5.33 10.62
CA THR A 369 2.89 6.08 11.87
C THR A 369 2.76 7.57 11.59
N SER A 370 1.93 8.26 12.36
CA SER A 370 1.80 9.73 12.35
C SER A 370 2.78 10.41 13.32
N GLY A 371 3.52 9.63 14.12
CA GLY A 371 4.52 10.14 15.04
C GLY A 371 5.71 10.80 14.34
N THR A 372 6.45 11.61 15.08
CA THR A 372 7.58 12.40 14.55
C THR A 372 8.93 11.68 14.69
N SER A 373 9.02 10.66 15.55
CA SER A 373 10.19 9.79 15.67
C SER A 373 10.27 8.79 14.52
N PHE A 374 11.36 8.02 14.44
CA PHE A 374 11.60 7.11 13.31
C PHE A 374 10.43 6.13 13.11
N ASN A 375 9.99 5.43 14.16
CA ASN A 375 8.88 4.48 14.12
C ASN A 375 8.11 4.54 15.44
N GLU A 376 7.32 5.58 15.64
CA GLU A 376 6.54 5.79 16.86
C GLU A 376 5.29 4.90 16.83
N THR A 377 5.40 3.71 17.43
CA THR A 377 4.35 2.69 17.37
C THR A 377 3.07 3.08 18.10
N SER A 378 3.15 3.96 19.11
CA SER A 378 1.99 4.52 19.80
C SER A 378 1.14 5.43 18.93
N MET A 379 1.67 5.89 17.80
CA MET A 379 1.02 6.77 16.84
C MET A 379 0.75 6.06 15.49
N GLY A 380 0.58 4.74 15.53
CA GLY A 380 0.25 3.94 14.35
C GLY A 380 -1.06 4.36 13.69
N VAL A 381 -1.08 4.43 12.37
CA VAL A 381 -2.28 4.79 11.60
C VAL A 381 -2.96 3.54 11.07
N HIS A 382 -4.14 3.25 11.61
CA HIS A 382 -4.93 2.06 11.27
C HIS A 382 -5.91 2.29 10.10
N VAL A 383 -6.37 3.53 9.92
CA VAL A 383 -7.30 3.88 8.85
C VAL A 383 -6.64 3.68 7.50
N ALA A 384 -7.21 2.85 6.64
CA ALA A 384 -6.81 2.77 5.25
C ALA A 384 -7.37 3.98 4.47
N GLU A 385 -6.62 4.47 3.49
CA GLU A 385 -7.08 5.56 2.62
C GLU A 385 -6.86 5.19 1.15
N VAL A 386 -7.78 5.58 0.28
CA VAL A 386 -7.65 5.35 -1.16
C VAL A 386 -7.64 6.67 -1.92
N TRP A 387 -6.68 6.80 -2.84
CA TRP A 387 -6.55 7.94 -3.74
C TRP A 387 -7.09 7.61 -5.11
N ASN A 388 -7.97 8.48 -5.62
CA ASN A 388 -8.51 8.38 -6.96
C ASN A 388 -7.70 9.26 -7.93
N PRO A 389 -7.00 8.66 -8.92
CA PRO A 389 -6.13 9.41 -9.83
C PRO A 389 -6.90 10.34 -10.80
N ALA A 390 -8.19 10.12 -11.03
CA ALA A 390 -8.98 10.96 -11.91
C ALA A 390 -9.40 12.28 -11.24
N THR A 391 -9.61 12.26 -9.93
CA THR A 391 -10.08 13.42 -9.16
C THR A 391 -9.02 14.02 -8.24
N GLY A 392 -7.98 13.27 -7.90
CA GLY A 392 -6.98 13.63 -6.91
C GLY A 392 -7.47 13.55 -5.47
N VAL A 393 -8.66 13.02 -5.23
CA VAL A 393 -9.33 12.99 -3.92
C VAL A 393 -8.94 11.73 -3.16
N TRP A 394 -8.77 11.86 -1.84
CA TRP A 394 -8.59 10.76 -0.89
C TRP A 394 -9.91 10.44 -0.19
N THR A 395 -10.16 9.16 0.02
CA THR A 395 -11.31 8.63 0.77
C THR A 395 -10.80 7.71 1.87
N GLN A 396 -11.32 7.89 3.08
CA GLN A 396 -11.04 7.01 4.21
C GLN A 396 -11.80 5.69 4.06
N LEU A 397 -11.16 4.60 4.45
CA LEU A 397 -11.67 3.25 4.40
C LEU A 397 -11.60 2.60 5.77
N ALA A 398 -12.04 1.34 5.91
CA ALA A 398 -12.03 0.63 7.18
C ALA A 398 -10.62 0.55 7.80
N SER A 399 -10.57 0.59 9.12
CA SER A 399 -9.33 0.49 9.91
C SER A 399 -8.93 -0.96 10.13
N ASN A 400 -7.63 -1.27 10.01
CA ASN A 400 -7.07 -2.55 10.40
C ASN A 400 -6.85 -2.65 11.93
N ALA A 401 -6.65 -3.88 12.42
CA ALA A 401 -6.50 -4.14 13.85
C ALA A 401 -5.09 -3.90 14.37
N VAL A 402 -4.08 -4.28 13.58
CA VAL A 402 -2.69 -4.40 14.01
C VAL A 402 -1.88 -3.19 13.58
N ASN A 403 -1.04 -2.68 14.48
CA ASN A 403 -0.13 -1.58 14.16
C ASN A 403 0.90 -2.03 13.10
N ARG A 404 0.94 -1.34 11.95
CA ARG A 404 1.78 -1.65 10.80
C ARG A 404 2.72 -0.48 10.49
N GLY A 405 3.79 -0.37 11.26
CA GLY A 405 4.83 0.66 11.08
C GLY A 405 6.00 0.20 10.22
N TYR A 406 7.24 0.43 10.71
CA TYR A 406 8.46 0.04 10.02
C TYR A 406 8.52 -1.46 9.76
N HIS A 407 8.94 -1.87 8.56
CA HIS A 407 8.96 -3.24 8.05
C HIS A 407 7.57 -3.85 7.75
N ALA A 408 6.49 -3.07 7.82
CA ALA A 408 5.22 -3.54 7.28
C ALA A 408 5.22 -3.54 5.75
N THR A 409 4.50 -4.49 5.15
CA THR A 409 4.38 -4.65 3.70
C THR A 409 2.95 -4.92 3.27
N SER A 410 2.60 -4.48 2.04
CA SER A 410 1.31 -4.76 1.43
C SER A 410 1.47 -5.22 -0.01
N ILE A 411 0.59 -6.14 -0.46
CA ILE A 411 0.60 -6.64 -1.82
C ILE A 411 -0.82 -6.99 -2.30
N LEU A 412 -1.14 -6.65 -3.56
CA LEU A 412 -2.40 -7.03 -4.19
C LEU A 412 -2.40 -8.53 -4.54
N LEU A 413 -3.47 -9.23 -4.18
CA LEU A 413 -3.71 -10.63 -4.52
C LEU A 413 -4.58 -10.75 -5.81
N PRO A 414 -4.52 -11.90 -6.52
CA PRO A 414 -5.32 -12.09 -7.71
C PRO A 414 -6.84 -12.00 -7.48
N ASP A 415 -7.30 -12.30 -6.29
CA ASP A 415 -8.72 -12.17 -5.94
C ASP A 415 -9.18 -10.73 -5.68
N GLY A 416 -8.26 -9.76 -5.79
CA GLY A 416 -8.53 -8.34 -5.60
C GLY A 416 -8.46 -7.86 -4.16
N ARG A 417 -8.18 -8.74 -3.19
CA ARG A 417 -7.87 -8.34 -1.82
C ARG A 417 -6.42 -7.87 -1.72
N VAL A 418 -6.11 -7.12 -0.68
CA VAL A 418 -4.75 -6.68 -0.35
C VAL A 418 -4.30 -7.36 0.94
N LEU A 419 -3.20 -8.10 0.87
CA LEU A 419 -2.51 -8.60 2.06
C LEU A 419 -1.72 -7.46 2.69
N HIS A 420 -1.87 -7.27 4.00
CA HIS A 420 -1.07 -6.34 4.81
C HIS A 420 -0.47 -7.09 6.00
N THR A 421 0.86 -7.08 6.15
CA THR A 421 1.58 -7.94 7.08
C THR A 421 2.89 -7.31 7.54
N GLY A 422 3.56 -7.95 8.51
CA GLY A 422 4.84 -7.52 9.03
C GLY A 422 4.71 -6.32 9.99
N SER A 423 5.78 -5.68 10.25
CA SER A 423 6.18 -4.66 11.22
C SER A 423 7.06 -5.27 12.32
N GLY A 424 8.13 -4.60 12.72
CA GLY A 424 9.09 -5.13 13.70
C GLY A 424 10.41 -5.55 13.05
N ASP A 425 11.05 -6.59 13.58
CA ASP A 425 12.41 -7.05 13.21
C ASP A 425 13.45 -5.91 13.24
N ALA A 426 13.29 -4.93 14.15
CA ALA A 426 14.13 -3.74 14.27
C ALA A 426 14.21 -3.26 15.72
N ILE A 427 15.17 -2.39 15.98
CA ILE A 427 15.39 -1.74 17.27
C ILE A 427 15.21 -0.23 17.14
N ASP A 428 14.81 0.42 18.25
CA ASP A 428 14.76 1.86 18.36
C ASP A 428 16.16 2.48 18.55
N GLU A 429 16.24 3.80 18.64
CA GLU A 429 17.48 4.53 18.88
C GLU A 429 18.13 4.26 20.24
N ASN A 430 17.40 3.68 21.20
CA ASN A 430 17.88 3.29 22.53
C ASN A 430 18.27 1.80 22.60
N GLY A 431 18.14 1.06 21.49
CA GLY A 431 18.44 -0.37 21.40
C GLY A 431 17.30 -1.29 21.84
N ASN A 432 16.09 -0.76 22.09
CA ASN A 432 14.94 -1.58 22.43
C ASN A 432 14.28 -2.15 21.16
N PRO A 433 13.85 -3.42 21.18
CA PRO A 433 13.15 -3.99 20.04
C PRO A 433 11.77 -3.36 19.85
N TYR A 434 11.42 -3.06 18.60
CA TYR A 434 10.03 -2.79 18.25
C TYR A 434 9.21 -4.08 18.34
N PRO A 435 7.89 -3.99 18.64
CA PRO A 435 7.03 -5.16 18.62
C PRO A 435 7.06 -5.87 17.26
N ASP A 436 7.26 -7.18 17.29
CA ASP A 436 7.24 -8.04 16.11
C ASP A 436 5.81 -8.47 15.76
N GLU A 437 5.32 -8.00 14.64
CA GLU A 437 4.01 -8.38 14.13
C GLU A 437 4.12 -9.60 13.21
N ARG A 438 4.15 -10.79 13.82
CA ARG A 438 4.13 -12.08 13.13
C ARG A 438 2.70 -12.48 12.80
N ASN A 439 2.04 -11.66 12.00
CA ASN A 439 0.67 -11.86 11.57
C ASN A 439 0.39 -11.10 10.27
N GLY A 440 -0.74 -11.41 9.62
CA GLY A 440 -1.21 -10.75 8.44
C GLY A 440 -2.72 -10.56 8.47
N GLU A 441 -3.19 -9.49 7.86
CA GLU A 441 -4.58 -9.13 7.67
C GLU A 441 -4.87 -8.98 6.18
N LEU A 442 -6.07 -9.34 5.76
CA LEU A 442 -6.55 -9.17 4.39
C LEU A 442 -7.56 -8.05 4.35
N PHE A 443 -7.27 -7.03 3.56
CA PHE A 443 -8.24 -5.99 3.22
C PHE A 443 -9.05 -6.42 2.01
N SER A 444 -10.36 -6.43 2.15
CA SER A 444 -11.34 -6.58 1.07
C SER A 444 -11.85 -5.20 0.69
N PRO A 445 -11.35 -4.59 -0.41
CA PRO A 445 -11.77 -3.26 -0.80
C PRO A 445 -13.26 -3.17 -1.16
N PRO A 446 -13.87 -1.96 -1.11
CA PRO A 446 -15.29 -1.73 -1.33
C PRO A 446 -15.86 -2.38 -2.59
N TYR A 447 -15.08 -2.43 -3.67
CA TYR A 447 -15.54 -2.99 -4.94
C TYR A 447 -15.90 -4.49 -4.84
N LEU A 448 -15.40 -5.23 -3.86
CA LEU A 448 -15.72 -6.65 -3.66
C LEU A 448 -17.14 -6.88 -3.11
N PHE A 449 -17.82 -5.81 -2.66
CA PHE A 449 -19.14 -5.84 -2.03
C PHE A 449 -20.23 -5.18 -2.90
N ARG A 450 -19.88 -4.66 -4.10
CA ARG A 450 -20.80 -3.89 -4.97
C ARG A 450 -21.60 -4.76 -5.95
N GLY A 451 -21.52 -6.06 -5.85
CA GLY A 451 -22.30 -6.99 -6.68
C GLY A 451 -21.54 -8.24 -7.11
N ALA A 452 -22.15 -8.99 -8.01
CA ALA A 452 -21.56 -10.22 -8.53
C ALA A 452 -20.35 -9.91 -9.43
N ARG A 453 -19.26 -10.61 -9.19
CA ARG A 453 -18.00 -10.41 -9.92
C ARG A 453 -18.08 -10.95 -11.36
N PRO A 454 -17.65 -10.21 -12.37
CA PRO A 454 -17.46 -10.77 -13.70
C PRO A 454 -16.40 -11.88 -13.65
N THR A 455 -16.58 -12.90 -14.50
CA THR A 455 -15.68 -14.06 -14.51
C THR A 455 -14.91 -14.11 -15.83
N ILE A 456 -13.58 -14.26 -15.77
CA ILE A 456 -12.75 -14.64 -16.91
C ILE A 456 -12.73 -16.17 -16.99
N THR A 457 -13.46 -16.75 -17.94
CA THR A 457 -13.50 -18.21 -18.13
C THR A 457 -12.31 -18.71 -18.95
N SER A 458 -11.76 -17.87 -19.84
CA SER A 458 -10.57 -18.16 -20.63
C SER A 458 -9.90 -16.90 -21.12
N ALA A 459 -8.55 -16.88 -21.07
CA ALA A 459 -7.68 -15.90 -21.72
C ALA A 459 -6.31 -16.56 -22.02
N PRO A 460 -5.57 -16.10 -23.04
CA PRO A 460 -4.23 -16.61 -23.33
C PRO A 460 -3.28 -16.45 -22.13
N ALA A 461 -2.45 -17.46 -21.87
CA ALA A 461 -1.49 -17.41 -20.76
C ALA A 461 -0.20 -16.65 -21.11
N GLU A 462 0.25 -16.70 -22.36
CA GLU A 462 1.49 -16.08 -22.85
C GLU A 462 1.23 -15.32 -24.16
N PRO A 463 0.54 -14.17 -24.11
CA PRO A 463 0.29 -13.38 -25.32
C PRO A 463 1.51 -12.49 -25.65
N SER A 464 1.70 -12.23 -26.96
CA SER A 464 2.72 -11.31 -27.46
C SER A 464 2.30 -9.85 -27.32
N TYR A 465 3.30 -8.95 -27.31
CA TYR A 465 3.06 -7.51 -27.36
C TYR A 465 2.22 -7.08 -28.57
N GLY A 466 1.32 -6.14 -28.34
CA GLY A 466 0.45 -5.61 -29.39
C GLY A 466 -0.61 -6.58 -29.89
N ALA A 467 -0.70 -7.79 -29.37
CA ALA A 467 -1.78 -8.72 -29.70
C ALA A 467 -3.13 -8.17 -29.28
N THR A 468 -4.18 -8.53 -30.02
CA THR A 468 -5.57 -8.44 -29.56
C THR A 468 -5.98 -9.82 -29.11
N ILE A 469 -6.22 -9.97 -27.81
CA ILE A 469 -6.56 -11.27 -27.22
C ILE A 469 -8.06 -11.40 -26.97
N THR A 470 -8.57 -12.61 -27.06
CA THR A 470 -9.94 -12.94 -26.69
C THR A 470 -10.01 -13.34 -25.22
N VAL A 471 -10.75 -12.58 -24.44
CA VAL A 471 -11.05 -12.86 -23.02
C VAL A 471 -12.51 -13.31 -22.95
N LYS A 472 -12.72 -14.61 -22.73
CA LYS A 472 -14.07 -15.17 -22.61
C LYS A 472 -14.66 -14.86 -21.24
N THR A 473 -15.92 -14.40 -21.25
CA THR A 473 -16.72 -14.12 -20.05
C THR A 473 -18.20 -14.39 -20.35
N PRO A 474 -18.99 -14.88 -19.37
CA PRO A 474 -20.42 -15.08 -19.56
C PRO A 474 -21.20 -13.76 -19.65
N VAL A 475 -20.59 -12.62 -19.27
CA VAL A 475 -21.25 -11.31 -19.16
C VAL A 475 -20.51 -10.21 -19.95
N PRO A 476 -20.20 -10.40 -21.26
CA PRO A 476 -19.38 -9.44 -21.99
C PRO A 476 -20.04 -8.05 -22.11
N ALA A 477 -21.35 -7.97 -22.14
CA ALA A 477 -22.09 -6.72 -22.20
C ALA A 477 -21.94 -5.87 -20.93
N ALA A 478 -21.72 -6.48 -19.77
CA ALA A 478 -21.55 -5.81 -18.49
C ALA A 478 -20.13 -5.23 -18.29
N ILE A 479 -19.13 -5.68 -19.08
CA ILE A 479 -17.75 -5.25 -18.90
C ILE A 479 -17.59 -3.78 -19.33
N ALA A 480 -17.18 -2.94 -18.40
CA ALA A 480 -16.96 -1.51 -18.60
C ALA A 480 -15.48 -1.13 -18.74
N LYS A 481 -14.57 -1.88 -18.10
CA LYS A 481 -13.13 -1.60 -18.09
C LYS A 481 -12.30 -2.89 -18.20
N ALA A 482 -11.08 -2.77 -18.71
CA ALA A 482 -10.06 -3.82 -18.67
C ALA A 482 -8.74 -3.20 -18.19
N GLY A 483 -8.13 -3.78 -17.18
CA GLY A 483 -6.87 -3.31 -16.58
C GLY A 483 -5.82 -4.41 -16.51
N LEU A 484 -4.56 -4.01 -16.62
CA LEU A 484 -3.40 -4.87 -16.48
C LEU A 484 -2.52 -4.36 -15.34
N ILE A 485 -2.20 -5.24 -14.37
CA ILE A 485 -1.37 -4.90 -13.21
C ILE A 485 -0.17 -5.85 -13.17
N ALA A 486 1.04 -5.30 -13.08
CA ALA A 486 2.24 -6.12 -12.88
C ALA A 486 2.20 -6.76 -11.49
N ILE A 487 2.64 -8.01 -11.41
CA ILE A 487 2.73 -8.77 -10.16
C ILE A 487 3.69 -8.07 -9.18
N GLY A 488 3.24 -7.87 -7.95
CA GLY A 488 3.94 -7.10 -6.92
C GLY A 488 5.20 -7.76 -6.36
N SER A 489 6.09 -6.88 -5.88
CA SER A 489 7.38 -7.18 -5.23
C SER A 489 7.66 -6.10 -4.20
N ALA A 490 7.16 -6.28 -2.96
CA ALA A 490 7.05 -5.23 -1.95
C ALA A 490 8.04 -5.40 -0.80
N THR A 491 8.61 -4.29 -0.34
CA THR A 491 9.39 -4.18 0.89
C THR A 491 9.52 -2.70 1.30
N HIS A 492 9.62 -2.40 2.58
CA HIS A 492 9.99 -1.08 3.12
C HIS A 492 9.24 0.09 2.45
N ALA A 493 7.91 0.06 2.50
CA ALA A 493 7.04 1.10 1.91
C ALA A 493 7.16 1.26 0.38
N PHE A 494 7.67 0.24 -0.33
CA PHE A 494 7.86 0.30 -1.76
C PHE A 494 7.62 -1.06 -2.43
N ASP A 495 6.68 -1.11 -3.38
CA ASP A 495 6.55 -2.21 -4.33
C ASP A 495 7.25 -1.81 -5.63
N SER A 496 8.44 -2.36 -5.85
CA SER A 496 9.31 -2.00 -6.97
C SER A 496 8.84 -2.50 -8.33
N ASN A 497 7.88 -3.42 -8.35
CA ASN A 497 7.42 -4.10 -9.57
C ASN A 497 6.00 -3.71 -9.98
N GLN A 498 5.16 -3.25 -9.04
CA GLN A 498 3.77 -2.91 -9.35
C GLN A 498 3.68 -1.79 -10.39
N ARG A 499 2.73 -1.93 -11.30
CA ARG A 499 2.47 -1.02 -12.41
C ARG A 499 1.07 -1.28 -12.93
N PHE A 500 0.32 -0.25 -13.24
CA PHE A 500 -1.04 -0.34 -13.72
C PHE A 500 -1.18 0.29 -15.10
N MET A 501 -2.04 -0.29 -15.94
CA MET A 501 -2.45 0.33 -17.19
C MET A 501 -3.86 -0.10 -17.59
N TRP A 502 -4.63 0.86 -18.12
CA TRP A 502 -5.89 0.56 -18.76
C TRP A 502 -5.65 0.01 -20.17
N LEU A 503 -6.49 -0.94 -20.57
CA LEU A 503 -6.47 -1.56 -21.89
C LEU A 503 -7.72 -1.20 -22.67
N THR A 504 -7.57 -0.88 -23.96
CA THR A 504 -8.70 -0.74 -24.85
C THR A 504 -9.27 -2.10 -25.23
N PHE A 505 -10.57 -2.20 -25.39
CA PHE A 505 -11.24 -3.44 -25.76
C PHE A 505 -12.53 -3.19 -26.57
N THR A 506 -12.98 -4.23 -27.26
CA THR A 506 -14.29 -4.30 -27.90
C THR A 506 -15.05 -5.51 -27.37
N ARG A 507 -16.39 -5.49 -27.47
CA ARG A 507 -17.26 -6.56 -27.01
C ARG A 507 -17.79 -7.38 -28.17
N THR A 508 -17.91 -8.69 -27.95
CA THR A 508 -18.70 -9.61 -28.79
C THR A 508 -19.84 -10.18 -27.96
N SER A 509 -20.65 -11.07 -28.50
CA SER A 509 -21.73 -11.73 -27.74
C SER A 509 -21.23 -12.69 -26.65
N THR A 510 -19.99 -13.16 -26.72
CA THR A 510 -19.45 -14.20 -25.81
C THR A 510 -18.11 -13.86 -25.19
N ALA A 511 -17.52 -12.71 -25.55
CA ALA A 511 -16.17 -12.34 -25.11
C ALA A 511 -15.92 -10.83 -25.19
N VAL A 512 -14.81 -10.40 -24.61
CA VAL A 512 -14.19 -9.10 -24.89
C VAL A 512 -12.86 -9.31 -25.61
N SER A 513 -12.60 -8.51 -26.65
CA SER A 513 -11.36 -8.51 -27.41
C SER A 513 -10.49 -7.38 -26.86
N VAL A 514 -9.43 -7.71 -26.15
CA VAL A 514 -8.59 -6.77 -25.39
C VAL A 514 -7.29 -6.53 -26.14
N LYS A 515 -6.93 -5.26 -26.37
CA LYS A 515 -5.67 -4.85 -27.01
C LYS A 515 -4.57 -4.73 -25.96
N LEU A 516 -3.51 -5.50 -26.13
CA LEU A 516 -2.35 -5.50 -25.23
C LEU A 516 -1.35 -4.38 -25.58
N PRO A 517 -0.51 -3.96 -24.61
CA PRO A 517 0.53 -2.96 -24.83
C PRO A 517 1.46 -3.35 -25.95
N THR A 518 1.93 -2.38 -26.73
CA THR A 518 2.89 -2.59 -27.83
C THR A 518 4.34 -2.34 -27.39
N SER A 519 4.53 -1.63 -26.26
CA SER A 519 5.82 -1.15 -25.82
C SER A 519 6.32 -1.88 -24.57
N ARG A 520 7.53 -2.44 -24.66
CA ARG A 520 8.25 -3.00 -23.50
C ARG A 520 8.68 -1.93 -22.48
N ILE A 521 8.67 -0.66 -22.84
CA ILE A 521 8.89 0.44 -21.91
C ILE A 521 7.63 0.67 -21.06
N GLN A 522 6.46 0.63 -21.70
CA GLN A 522 5.19 0.78 -21.02
C GLN A 522 4.88 -0.42 -20.11
N ALA A 523 5.16 -1.62 -20.60
CA ALA A 523 4.99 -2.89 -19.89
C ALA A 523 6.25 -3.74 -20.08
N PRO A 524 7.23 -3.72 -19.18
CA PRO A 524 8.39 -4.63 -19.24
C PRO A 524 7.97 -6.09 -19.42
N PRO A 525 8.80 -6.95 -20.06
CA PRO A 525 8.45 -8.34 -20.27
C PRO A 525 8.30 -9.07 -18.93
N GLY A 526 7.24 -9.84 -18.75
CA GLY A 526 6.99 -10.54 -17.49
C GLY A 526 5.52 -10.81 -17.24
N TYR A 527 5.18 -10.95 -15.97
CA TYR A 527 3.85 -11.41 -15.57
C TYR A 527 2.99 -10.31 -15.03
N TYR A 528 1.73 -10.36 -15.46
CA TYR A 528 0.70 -9.38 -15.15
C TYR A 528 -0.60 -10.08 -14.76
N MET A 529 -1.40 -9.43 -13.95
CA MET A 529 -2.78 -9.79 -13.68
C MET A 529 -3.69 -8.98 -14.59
N LEU A 530 -4.46 -9.64 -15.45
CA LEU A 530 -5.52 -9.05 -16.24
C LEU A 530 -6.81 -9.07 -15.44
N PHE A 531 -7.43 -7.91 -15.26
CA PHE A 531 -8.75 -7.75 -14.68
C PHE A 531 -9.72 -7.20 -15.73
N ILE A 532 -10.95 -7.69 -15.71
CA ILE A 532 -12.11 -7.05 -16.36
C ILE A 532 -13.06 -6.58 -15.26
N LEU A 533 -13.62 -5.37 -15.42
CA LEU A 533 -14.49 -4.76 -14.43
C LEU A 533 -15.85 -4.46 -15.06
N ASP A 534 -16.90 -4.57 -14.26
CA ASP A 534 -18.25 -4.15 -14.68
C ASP A 534 -18.46 -2.64 -14.51
N GLY A 535 -19.69 -2.17 -14.70
CA GLY A 535 -20.07 -0.77 -14.59
C GLY A 535 -20.04 -0.20 -13.17
N ASN A 536 -20.01 -1.07 -12.13
CA ASN A 536 -19.91 -0.72 -10.71
C ASN A 536 -18.47 -0.81 -10.18
N ASP A 537 -17.49 -0.95 -11.09
CA ASP A 537 -16.08 -1.18 -10.77
C ASP A 537 -15.79 -2.48 -10.03
N VAL A 538 -16.68 -3.48 -10.11
CA VAL A 538 -16.45 -4.81 -9.54
C VAL A 538 -15.46 -5.58 -10.43
N PRO A 539 -14.26 -5.95 -9.95
CA PRO A 539 -13.27 -6.65 -10.76
C PRO A 539 -13.52 -8.16 -10.79
N SER A 540 -13.14 -8.79 -11.89
CA SER A 540 -12.95 -10.25 -11.95
C SER A 540 -11.85 -10.70 -10.98
N VAL A 541 -11.69 -12.00 -10.78
CA VAL A 541 -10.39 -12.53 -10.33
C VAL A 541 -9.35 -12.26 -11.42
N GLY A 542 -8.17 -11.78 -11.02
CA GLY A 542 -7.07 -11.45 -11.92
C GLY A 542 -6.51 -12.69 -12.62
N ARG A 543 -6.54 -12.68 -13.95
CA ARG A 543 -5.92 -13.74 -14.74
C ARG A 543 -4.44 -13.44 -14.93
N ILE A 544 -3.57 -14.27 -14.32
CA ILE A 544 -2.12 -14.14 -14.49
C ILE A 544 -1.75 -14.57 -15.91
N MET A 545 -0.99 -13.71 -16.61
CA MET A 545 -0.48 -13.94 -17.96
C MET A 545 0.94 -13.40 -18.08
N ARG A 546 1.73 -13.99 -18.97
CA ARG A 546 3.07 -13.53 -19.30
C ARG A 546 3.04 -12.73 -20.60
N LEU A 547 3.50 -11.49 -20.53
CA LEU A 547 3.69 -10.65 -21.71
C LEU A 547 5.14 -10.79 -22.23
N HIS A 548 5.33 -11.17 -23.52
CA HIS A 548 6.63 -11.50 -24.08
C HIS A 548 6.82 -11.05 -25.55
#